data_97f694e503f1ce9cbeea1c22c79ebe84
#
_entry.id   97f694e503f1ce9cbeea1c22c79ebe84
#
_cell.length_a   1.000
_cell.length_b   1.000
_cell.length_c   1.000
_cell.angle_alpha   90.00
_cell.angle_beta   90.00
_cell.angle_gamma   90.00
#
_symmetry.space_group_name_H-M   'P 1'
#
loop_
_entity.id
_entity.type
_entity.pdbx_description
1 polymer ?
#
loop_
_entity_poly.entity_id
_entity_poly.type
_entity_poly.pdbx_seq_one_letter_code
_entity_poly.pdbx_strand_id
1 'polypeptide(L)'
;MQEDKSFLGTQPIKKLLPKLAVPTVIAQLVNMLYNIVDRIYIGHIPEVGSLALTGIGVCMPLILIVSAFSAFVASGGAPRASIFMGRGDGDSAEKTLGGCLTMQVIISLLLTAAMLIWKDELLYLFGASENTISYAADYMGIYALGTIFVQITLGLNSFITAQGFAKVGMKTVIIGAVLNIVLDPVFIFALGMGVKGAALATIISQAVSCAWVISFLCGSKTVLRLKKENLLSGLRLTPPCIALGLSVFVMQASESVISMCFNTSLLRYGGDIAVGAMTILSSVMQFAMLPLQGVAQGAQPITSYNFGAGNSARVRESFRLLLTVCLVYSVALWGLVMLFPRIFVGMFASDTQLIDFASRALRIYCGAMFIFGIQISCQMTFVSIGYALCSIIVAVMRKFVLLIPLIYIMPQLLSDKVSAVYAAEPVADSLAVIFTAVMFAVNFKKALRKMDEK
;
A
#
# COMPACT_ATOMS: atom_id res chain seq x y z
N MET A 1 -7.56 32.44 6.49
CA MET A 1 -7.89 32.27 5.08
C MET A 1 -8.70 30.97 4.99
N GLN A 2 -9.99 31.05 4.68
CA GLN A 2 -10.77 29.89 4.27
C GLN A 2 -10.13 29.40 2.97
N GLU A 3 -9.44 28.25 3.01
CA GLU A 3 -9.02 27.61 1.77
C GLU A 3 -10.30 27.33 0.97
N ASP A 4 -10.33 27.80 -0.26
CA ASP A 4 -11.45 27.62 -1.17
C ASP A 4 -11.73 26.10 -1.29
N LYS A 5 -12.90 25.67 -0.81
CA LYS A 5 -13.30 24.25 -0.77
C LYS A 5 -13.37 23.61 -2.16
N SER A 6 -13.29 24.43 -3.23
CA SER A 6 -13.33 24.00 -4.64
C SER A 6 -11.95 23.92 -5.30
N PHE A 7 -10.85 24.10 -4.57
CA PHE A 7 -9.50 24.19 -5.16
C PHE A 7 -9.09 22.97 -6.01
N LEU A 8 -9.64 21.78 -5.71
CA LEU A 8 -9.41 20.57 -6.52
C LEU A 8 -9.98 20.71 -7.94
N GLY A 9 -11.04 21.48 -8.11
CA GLY A 9 -11.68 21.77 -9.39
C GLY A 9 -11.15 23.01 -10.11
N THR A 10 -10.49 23.94 -9.41
CA THR A 10 -10.16 25.28 -9.93
C THR A 10 -8.68 25.52 -10.16
N GLN A 11 -7.79 25.00 -9.28
CA GLN A 11 -6.35 25.22 -9.40
C GLN A 11 -5.75 24.45 -10.60
N PRO A 12 -4.70 24.99 -11.27
CA PRO A 12 -4.00 24.29 -12.35
C PRO A 12 -3.45 22.94 -11.89
N ILE A 13 -3.69 21.88 -12.64
CA ILE A 13 -3.31 20.51 -12.28
C ILE A 13 -1.80 20.35 -12.12
N LYS A 14 -1.01 21.08 -12.93
CA LYS A 14 0.47 21.08 -12.85
C LYS A 14 0.98 21.60 -11.50
N LYS A 15 0.23 22.48 -10.80
CA LYS A 15 0.57 22.97 -9.45
C LYS A 15 -0.05 22.08 -8.37
N LEU A 16 -1.22 21.51 -8.66
CA LEU A 16 -2.00 20.73 -7.72
C LEU A 16 -1.39 19.34 -7.49
N LEU A 17 -0.94 18.66 -8.55
CA LEU A 17 -0.34 17.32 -8.45
C LEU A 17 0.89 17.32 -7.53
N PRO A 18 1.91 18.17 -7.67
CA PRO A 18 3.03 18.19 -6.73
C PRO A 18 2.60 18.55 -5.30
N LYS A 19 1.65 19.47 -5.14
CA LYS A 19 1.11 19.89 -3.82
C LYS A 19 0.51 18.71 -3.03
N LEU A 20 -0.06 17.73 -3.74
CA LEU A 20 -0.66 16.55 -3.13
C LEU A 20 0.29 15.33 -3.15
N ALA A 21 1.03 15.13 -4.23
CA ALA A 21 1.91 13.99 -4.39
C ALA A 21 3.16 14.03 -3.50
N VAL A 22 3.80 15.20 -3.34
CA VAL A 22 5.00 15.30 -2.50
C VAL A 22 4.72 14.90 -1.04
N PRO A 23 3.66 15.42 -0.37
CA PRO A 23 3.35 14.96 0.98
C PRO A 23 3.03 13.47 1.06
N THR A 24 2.35 12.89 0.07
CA THR A 24 2.05 11.45 0.08
C THR A 24 3.29 10.60 -0.13
N VAL A 25 4.22 11.00 -0.99
CA VAL A 25 5.52 10.35 -1.15
C VAL A 25 6.32 10.41 0.15
N ILE A 26 6.40 11.57 0.78
CA ILE A 26 7.10 11.73 2.07
C ILE A 26 6.47 10.81 3.12
N ALA A 27 5.14 10.74 3.20
CA ALA A 27 4.45 9.86 4.12
C ALA A 27 4.83 8.38 3.91
N GLN A 28 4.91 7.91 2.65
CA GLN A 28 5.33 6.53 2.34
C GLN A 28 6.78 6.27 2.76
N LEU A 29 7.70 7.22 2.50
CA LEU A 29 9.10 7.10 2.90
C LEU A 29 9.26 7.08 4.42
N VAL A 30 8.56 7.98 5.14
CA VAL A 30 8.57 8.01 6.61
C VAL A 30 8.02 6.72 7.19
N ASN A 31 6.93 6.19 6.62
CA ASN A 31 6.34 4.92 7.02
C ASN A 31 7.33 3.74 6.87
N MET A 32 8.08 3.72 5.79
CA MET A 32 9.12 2.70 5.59
C MET A 32 10.27 2.87 6.60
N LEU A 33 10.73 4.09 6.79
CA LEU A 33 11.87 4.37 7.68
C LEU A 33 11.56 3.97 9.13
N TYR A 34 10.38 4.31 9.65
CA TYR A 34 10.06 3.93 11.03
C TYR A 34 9.96 2.40 11.19
N ASN A 35 9.45 1.67 10.20
CA ASN A 35 9.44 0.20 10.24
C ASN A 35 10.84 -0.41 10.29
N ILE A 36 11.81 0.23 9.62
CA ILE A 36 13.23 -0.19 9.68
C ILE A 36 13.81 0.09 11.07
N VAL A 37 13.57 1.28 11.62
CA VAL A 37 14.08 1.69 12.94
C VAL A 37 13.51 0.79 14.05
N ASP A 38 12.21 0.50 14.03
CA ASP A 38 11.56 -0.42 14.96
C ASP A 38 12.26 -1.79 14.97
N ARG A 39 12.51 -2.37 13.78
CA ARG A 39 13.23 -3.64 13.65
C ARG A 39 14.68 -3.56 14.16
N ILE A 40 15.36 -2.43 13.97
CA ILE A 40 16.70 -2.22 14.52
C ILE A 40 16.65 -2.27 16.04
N TYR A 41 15.73 -1.57 16.69
CA TYR A 41 15.61 -1.61 18.14
C TYR A 41 15.29 -3.01 18.65
N ILE A 42 14.36 -3.72 18.03
CA ILE A 42 14.00 -5.10 18.41
C ILE A 42 15.20 -6.04 18.26
N GLY A 43 15.95 -5.92 17.17
CA GLY A 43 17.16 -6.74 16.93
C GLY A 43 18.27 -6.51 17.95
N HIS A 44 18.27 -5.36 18.64
CA HIS A 44 19.25 -5.01 19.67
C HIS A 44 18.79 -5.29 21.09
N ILE A 45 17.67 -5.99 21.30
CA ILE A 45 17.26 -6.42 22.64
C ILE A 45 18.33 -7.37 23.19
N PRO A 46 18.90 -7.11 24.41
CA PRO A 46 19.95 -7.93 24.98
C PRO A 46 19.51 -9.40 25.08
N GLU A 47 20.44 -10.32 24.79
CA GLU A 47 20.32 -11.79 24.87
C GLU A 47 19.33 -12.42 23.87
N VAL A 48 18.22 -11.74 23.53
CA VAL A 48 17.11 -12.33 22.74
C VAL A 48 16.82 -11.64 21.41
N GLY A 49 17.55 -10.60 21.04
CA GLY A 49 17.25 -9.76 19.88
C GLY A 49 17.06 -10.52 18.57
N SER A 50 17.88 -11.53 18.28
CA SER A 50 17.75 -12.34 17.08
C SER A 50 16.46 -13.19 17.09
N LEU A 51 16.12 -13.82 18.21
CA LEU A 51 14.89 -14.60 18.35
C LEU A 51 13.65 -13.70 18.35
N ALA A 52 13.74 -12.55 19.01
CA ALA A 52 12.69 -11.54 19.02
C ALA A 52 12.40 -11.01 17.61
N LEU A 53 13.44 -10.65 16.85
CA LEU A 53 13.31 -10.17 15.46
C LEU A 53 12.69 -11.25 14.56
N THR A 54 13.11 -12.50 14.71
CA THR A 54 12.53 -13.63 13.99
C THR A 54 11.06 -13.84 14.36
N GLY A 55 10.71 -13.78 15.64
CA GLY A 55 9.34 -13.89 16.12
C GLY A 55 8.43 -12.80 15.58
N ILE A 56 8.90 -11.54 15.55
CA ILE A 56 8.13 -10.44 14.96
C ILE A 56 8.03 -10.59 13.43
N GLY A 57 9.07 -11.14 12.78
CA GLY A 57 9.02 -11.49 11.37
C GLY A 57 7.84 -12.40 11.02
N VAL A 58 7.52 -13.35 11.90
CA VAL A 58 6.35 -14.25 11.78
C VAL A 58 5.02 -13.49 11.93
N CYS A 59 4.98 -12.39 12.69
CA CYS A 59 3.79 -11.55 12.83
C CYS A 59 3.50 -10.70 11.57
N MET A 60 4.50 -10.46 10.71
CA MET A 60 4.37 -9.57 9.55
C MET A 60 3.22 -9.91 8.60
N PRO A 61 2.97 -11.17 8.21
CA PRO A 61 1.84 -11.51 7.37
C PRO A 61 0.50 -11.12 7.99
N LEU A 62 0.34 -11.27 9.31
CA LEU A 62 -0.87 -10.86 10.03
C LEU A 62 -1.05 -9.35 10.04
N ILE A 63 0.03 -8.60 10.26
CA ILE A 63 0.03 -7.13 10.18
C ILE A 63 -0.33 -6.64 8.78
N LEU A 64 0.18 -7.30 7.73
CA LEU A 64 -0.17 -6.99 6.34
C LEU A 64 -1.65 -7.30 6.04
N ILE A 65 -2.22 -8.37 6.59
CA ILE A 65 -3.64 -8.68 6.49
C ILE A 65 -4.47 -7.55 7.13
N VAL A 66 -4.12 -7.09 8.31
CA VAL A 66 -4.78 -5.94 8.97
C VAL A 66 -4.74 -4.71 8.07
N SER A 67 -3.57 -4.39 7.50
CA SER A 67 -3.40 -3.25 6.58
C SER A 67 -4.21 -3.42 5.29
N ALA A 68 -4.27 -4.64 4.75
CA ALA A 68 -5.05 -4.94 3.55
C ALA A 68 -6.56 -4.73 3.77
N PHE A 69 -7.09 -5.09 4.94
CA PHE A 69 -8.49 -4.82 5.28
C PHE A 69 -8.78 -3.33 5.47
N SER A 70 -7.84 -2.56 6.02
CA SER A 70 -7.98 -1.10 6.06
C SER A 70 -8.01 -0.51 4.64
N ALA A 71 -7.08 -0.93 3.78
CA ALA A 71 -7.04 -0.51 2.39
C ALA A 71 -8.30 -0.94 1.62
N PHE A 72 -8.85 -2.11 1.90
CA PHE A 72 -10.10 -2.61 1.32
C PHE A 72 -11.27 -1.63 1.45
N VAL A 73 -11.46 -1.05 2.61
CA VAL A 73 -12.54 -0.07 2.84
C VAL A 73 -12.15 1.33 2.34
N ALA A 74 -10.92 1.76 2.64
CA ALA A 74 -10.46 3.11 2.39
C ALA A 74 -10.23 3.43 0.91
N SER A 75 -9.61 2.49 0.16
CA SER A 75 -9.29 2.69 -1.26
C SER A 75 -10.53 2.80 -2.15
N GLY A 76 -11.66 2.27 -1.70
CA GLY A 76 -12.93 2.43 -2.40
C GLY A 76 -13.73 3.61 -1.88
N GLY A 77 -13.74 3.83 -0.56
CA GLY A 77 -14.52 4.89 0.09
C GLY A 77 -14.01 6.29 -0.22
N ALA A 78 -12.70 6.51 -0.10
CA ALA A 78 -12.10 7.83 -0.29
C ALA A 78 -12.30 8.40 -1.71
N PRO A 79 -12.08 7.66 -2.82
CA PRO A 79 -12.39 8.14 -4.17
C PRO A 79 -13.88 8.42 -4.37
N ARG A 80 -14.77 7.59 -3.84
CA ARG A 80 -16.21 7.81 -3.96
C ARG A 80 -16.66 9.06 -3.23
N ALA A 81 -16.15 9.30 -2.02
CA ALA A 81 -16.41 10.54 -1.31
C ALA A 81 -15.94 11.75 -2.11
N SER A 82 -14.77 11.67 -2.74
CA SER A 82 -14.23 12.71 -3.62
C SER A 82 -15.09 12.95 -4.86
N ILE A 83 -15.65 11.89 -5.47
CA ILE A 83 -16.61 11.98 -6.57
C ILE A 83 -17.89 12.69 -6.11
N PHE A 84 -18.44 12.35 -4.95
CA PHE A 84 -19.62 13.03 -4.41
C PHE A 84 -19.33 14.50 -4.11
N MET A 85 -18.16 14.83 -3.55
CA MET A 85 -17.75 16.23 -3.37
C MET A 85 -17.70 16.98 -4.72
N GLY A 86 -17.17 16.38 -5.75
CA GLY A 86 -17.13 16.97 -7.10
C GLY A 86 -18.52 17.23 -7.68
N ARG A 87 -19.51 16.38 -7.35
CA ARG A 87 -20.92 16.57 -7.73
C ARG A 87 -21.64 17.64 -6.92
N GLY A 88 -21.02 18.17 -5.88
CA GLY A 88 -21.67 19.06 -4.92
C GLY A 88 -22.56 18.33 -3.88
N ASP A 89 -22.55 16.99 -3.87
CA ASP A 89 -23.31 16.15 -2.95
C ASP A 89 -22.49 15.86 -1.67
N GLY A 90 -22.40 16.89 -0.81
CA GLY A 90 -21.67 16.80 0.45
C GLY A 90 -22.29 15.80 1.44
N ASP A 91 -23.61 15.63 1.41
CA ASP A 91 -24.32 14.70 2.29
C ASP A 91 -23.93 13.24 2.01
N SER A 92 -23.98 12.82 0.73
CA SER A 92 -23.53 11.48 0.34
C SER A 92 -22.04 11.25 0.59
N ALA A 93 -21.21 12.29 0.45
CA ALA A 93 -19.79 12.22 0.75
C ALA A 93 -19.53 12.01 2.26
N GLU A 94 -20.23 12.75 3.14
CA GLU A 94 -20.13 12.56 4.60
C GLU A 94 -20.73 11.22 5.06
N LYS A 95 -21.83 10.76 4.46
CA LYS A 95 -22.38 9.41 4.71
C LYS A 95 -21.41 8.32 4.28
N THR A 96 -20.70 8.49 3.16
CA THR A 96 -19.67 7.53 2.72
C THR A 96 -18.53 7.45 3.75
N LEU A 97 -18.06 8.59 4.27
CA LEU A 97 -17.08 8.64 5.35
C LEU A 97 -17.56 7.91 6.61
N GLY A 98 -18.77 8.22 7.07
CA GLY A 98 -19.37 7.59 8.27
C GLY A 98 -19.56 6.08 8.12
N GLY A 99 -20.10 5.64 6.99
CA GLY A 99 -20.29 4.22 6.68
C GLY A 99 -18.98 3.44 6.60
N CYS A 100 -17.94 4.03 5.99
CA CYS A 100 -16.61 3.42 5.94
C CYS A 100 -15.97 3.33 7.32
N LEU A 101 -16.12 4.34 8.19
CA LEU A 101 -15.66 4.24 9.57
C LEU A 101 -16.36 3.10 10.31
N THR A 102 -17.68 2.99 10.19
CA THR A 102 -18.43 1.89 10.84
C THR A 102 -17.95 0.53 10.34
N MET A 103 -17.76 0.37 9.04
CA MET A 103 -17.20 -0.87 8.47
C MET A 103 -15.80 -1.18 9.01
N GLN A 104 -14.92 -0.18 9.14
CA GLN A 104 -13.58 -0.37 9.69
C GLN A 104 -13.61 -0.78 11.16
N VAL A 105 -14.51 -0.21 11.96
CA VAL A 105 -14.72 -0.62 13.36
C VAL A 105 -15.19 -2.07 13.43
N ILE A 106 -16.17 -2.46 12.62
CA ILE A 106 -16.67 -3.85 12.58
C ILE A 106 -15.53 -4.81 12.18
N ILE A 107 -14.82 -4.50 11.10
CA ILE A 107 -13.69 -5.33 10.62
C ILE A 107 -12.60 -5.40 11.68
N SER A 108 -12.26 -4.29 12.34
CA SER A 108 -11.22 -4.30 13.39
C SER A 108 -11.60 -5.18 14.57
N LEU A 109 -12.85 -5.16 15.01
CA LEU A 109 -13.33 -6.02 16.08
C LEU A 109 -13.29 -7.50 15.70
N LEU A 110 -13.69 -7.84 14.46
CA LEU A 110 -13.62 -9.20 13.94
C LEU A 110 -12.16 -9.68 13.83
N LEU A 111 -11.25 -8.83 13.31
CA LEU A 111 -9.84 -9.16 13.22
C LEU A 111 -9.20 -9.31 14.60
N THR A 112 -9.52 -8.41 15.54
CA THR A 112 -9.03 -8.52 16.92
C THR A 112 -9.50 -9.82 17.56
N ALA A 113 -10.79 -10.16 17.44
CA ALA A 113 -11.33 -11.42 17.98
C ALA A 113 -10.63 -12.64 17.33
N ALA A 114 -10.52 -12.66 16.01
CA ALA A 114 -9.85 -13.75 15.29
C ALA A 114 -8.37 -13.90 15.71
N MET A 115 -7.63 -12.79 15.80
CA MET A 115 -6.22 -12.83 16.21
C MET A 115 -6.03 -13.23 17.66
N LEU A 116 -6.96 -12.87 18.58
CA LEU A 116 -6.84 -13.28 19.99
C LEU A 116 -7.27 -14.72 20.21
N ILE A 117 -8.29 -15.21 19.50
CA ILE A 117 -8.80 -16.60 19.65
C ILE A 117 -7.84 -17.60 19.04
N TRP A 118 -7.36 -17.34 17.81
CA TRP A 118 -6.50 -18.26 17.05
C TRP A 118 -5.05 -17.78 16.98
N LYS A 119 -4.59 -17.02 17.97
CA LYS A 119 -3.26 -16.38 17.99
C LYS A 119 -2.14 -17.39 17.72
N ASP A 120 -2.08 -18.43 18.50
CA ASP A 120 -0.97 -19.38 18.47
C ASP A 120 -1.03 -20.24 17.19
N GLU A 121 -2.22 -20.68 16.79
CA GLU A 121 -2.43 -21.43 15.55
C GLU A 121 -2.05 -20.62 14.31
N LEU A 122 -2.42 -19.34 14.27
CA LEU A 122 -2.05 -18.45 13.17
C LEU A 122 -0.55 -18.22 13.14
N LEU A 123 0.10 -18.02 14.29
CA LEU A 123 1.54 -17.81 14.35
C LEU A 123 2.31 -19.07 13.91
N TYR A 124 1.88 -20.26 14.32
CA TYR A 124 2.46 -21.52 13.84
C TYR A 124 2.23 -21.71 12.35
N LEU A 125 1.06 -21.37 11.83
CA LEU A 125 0.75 -21.43 10.38
C LEU A 125 1.70 -20.55 9.56
N PHE A 126 2.10 -19.38 10.10
CA PHE A 126 3.03 -18.46 9.45
C PHE A 126 4.51 -18.72 9.77
N GLY A 127 4.82 -19.82 10.46
CA GLY A 127 6.18 -20.33 10.61
C GLY A 127 6.85 -20.04 11.96
N ALA A 128 6.07 -19.79 13.01
CA ALA A 128 6.62 -19.74 14.37
C ALA A 128 7.19 -21.11 14.77
N SER A 129 8.33 -21.09 15.44
CA SER A 129 8.94 -22.26 16.07
C SER A 129 8.73 -22.22 17.60
N GLU A 130 9.00 -23.35 18.26
CA GLU A 130 9.01 -23.43 19.72
C GLU A 130 9.82 -22.32 20.39
N ASN A 131 10.92 -21.88 19.76
CA ASN A 131 11.81 -20.85 20.30
C ASN A 131 11.31 -19.42 20.03
N THR A 132 10.47 -19.21 19.00
CA THR A 132 10.05 -17.87 18.56
C THR A 132 8.60 -17.56 18.91
N ILE A 133 7.78 -18.59 19.18
CA ILE A 133 6.34 -18.44 19.45
C ILE A 133 6.05 -17.52 20.63
N SER A 134 6.84 -17.59 21.70
CA SER A 134 6.66 -16.74 22.88
C SER A 134 6.77 -15.25 22.53
N TYR A 135 7.80 -14.86 21.77
CA TYR A 135 8.00 -13.47 21.35
C TYR A 135 6.93 -13.01 20.36
N ALA A 136 6.58 -13.86 19.41
CA ALA A 136 5.53 -13.59 18.43
C ALA A 136 4.16 -13.42 19.11
N ALA A 137 3.81 -14.29 20.05
CA ALA A 137 2.55 -14.25 20.79
C ALA A 137 2.44 -13.03 21.72
N ASP A 138 3.55 -12.64 22.37
CA ASP A 138 3.64 -11.45 23.20
C ASP A 138 3.42 -10.17 22.37
N TYR A 139 4.06 -10.07 21.20
CA TYR A 139 3.87 -8.94 20.29
C TYR A 139 2.44 -8.90 19.74
N MET A 140 1.99 -10.02 19.16
CA MET A 140 0.69 -10.10 18.49
C MET A 140 -0.47 -9.91 19.44
N GLY A 141 -0.39 -10.42 20.67
CA GLY A 141 -1.43 -10.24 21.69
C GLY A 141 -1.70 -8.77 22.00
N ILE A 142 -0.63 -7.97 22.12
CA ILE A 142 -0.75 -6.52 22.33
C ILE A 142 -1.19 -5.83 21.04
N TYR A 143 -0.56 -6.14 19.88
CA TYR A 143 -0.89 -5.55 18.59
C TYR A 143 -2.37 -5.77 18.21
N ALA A 144 -2.92 -6.95 18.48
CA ALA A 144 -4.31 -7.28 18.22
C ALA A 144 -5.29 -6.31 18.91
N LEU A 145 -5.03 -5.93 20.15
CA LEU A 145 -5.84 -4.95 20.88
C LEU A 145 -5.77 -3.55 20.24
N GLY A 146 -4.65 -3.21 19.61
CA GLY A 146 -4.46 -1.93 18.91
C GLY A 146 -4.95 -1.90 17.47
N THR A 147 -5.42 -3.01 16.93
CA THR A 147 -5.87 -3.13 15.53
C THR A 147 -6.92 -2.08 15.16
N ILE A 148 -7.80 -1.71 16.10
CA ILE A 148 -8.81 -0.66 15.89
C ILE A 148 -8.17 0.70 15.57
N PHE A 149 -7.10 1.07 16.26
CA PHE A 149 -6.41 2.34 16.01
C PHE A 149 -5.72 2.32 14.64
N VAL A 150 -5.10 1.19 14.28
CA VAL A 150 -4.45 1.00 12.97
C VAL A 150 -5.48 1.13 11.85
N GLN A 151 -6.61 0.42 11.95
CA GLN A 151 -7.70 0.43 10.97
C GLN A 151 -8.24 1.84 10.75
N ILE A 152 -8.58 2.53 11.83
CA ILE A 152 -9.16 3.88 11.77
C ILE A 152 -8.11 4.87 11.23
N THR A 153 -6.87 4.81 11.69
CA THR A 153 -5.81 5.73 11.24
C THR A 153 -5.57 5.62 9.75
N LEU A 154 -5.30 4.42 9.25
CA LEU A 154 -5.01 4.19 7.83
C LEU A 154 -6.22 4.50 6.96
N GLY A 155 -7.41 4.08 7.41
CA GLY A 155 -8.64 4.26 6.67
C GLY A 155 -9.07 5.72 6.56
N LEU A 156 -9.20 6.40 7.67
CA LEU A 156 -9.66 7.80 7.68
C LEU A 156 -8.62 8.77 7.12
N ASN A 157 -7.32 8.46 7.23
CA ASN A 157 -6.27 9.27 6.62
C ASN A 157 -6.41 9.35 5.10
N SER A 158 -6.92 8.30 4.46
CA SER A 158 -7.24 8.30 3.02
C SER A 158 -8.34 9.30 2.68
N PHE A 159 -9.35 9.48 3.55
CA PHE A 159 -10.39 10.49 3.36
C PHE A 159 -9.87 11.92 3.56
N ILE A 160 -8.90 12.14 4.46
CA ILE A 160 -8.23 13.44 4.62
C ILE A 160 -7.50 13.79 3.32
N THR A 161 -6.76 12.84 2.75
CA THR A 161 -6.05 13.02 1.47
C THR A 161 -7.03 13.24 0.32
N ALA A 162 -8.15 12.51 0.28
CA ALA A 162 -9.19 12.62 -0.75
C ALA A 162 -9.88 14.00 -0.79
N GLN A 163 -9.88 14.72 0.33
CA GLN A 163 -10.32 16.11 0.40
C GLN A 163 -9.26 17.12 -0.09
N GLY A 164 -8.05 16.64 -0.44
CA GLY A 164 -6.93 17.48 -0.85
C GLY A 164 -6.01 17.91 0.31
N PHE A 165 -6.24 17.47 1.54
CA PHE A 165 -5.41 17.79 2.70
C PHE A 165 -4.21 16.82 2.87
N ALA A 166 -3.48 16.54 1.78
CA ALA A 166 -2.36 15.62 1.79
C ALA A 166 -1.27 15.96 2.82
N LYS A 167 -1.04 17.25 3.11
CA LYS A 167 -0.13 17.69 4.17
C LYS A 167 -0.60 17.26 5.57
N VAL A 168 -1.89 17.23 5.82
CA VAL A 168 -2.46 16.76 7.10
C VAL A 168 -2.31 15.25 7.19
N GLY A 169 -2.58 14.54 6.08
CA GLY A 169 -2.35 13.09 5.98
C GLY A 169 -0.88 12.71 6.22
N MET A 170 0.06 13.45 5.66
CA MET A 170 1.49 13.29 5.93
C MET A 170 1.82 13.51 7.42
N LYS A 171 1.27 14.56 8.03
CA LYS A 171 1.48 14.84 9.47
C LYS A 171 0.99 13.70 10.34
N THR A 172 -0.12 13.05 10.00
CA THR A 172 -0.61 11.85 10.71
C THR A 172 0.47 10.76 10.77
N VAL A 173 1.10 10.47 9.62
CA VAL A 173 2.15 9.46 9.55
C VAL A 173 3.40 9.88 10.32
N ILE A 174 3.82 11.15 10.19
CA ILE A 174 4.98 11.68 10.92
C ILE A 174 4.75 11.63 12.43
N ILE A 175 3.58 12.00 12.93
CA ILE A 175 3.24 11.93 14.36
C ILE A 175 3.39 10.49 14.86
N GLY A 176 2.80 9.52 14.16
CA GLY A 176 2.92 8.11 14.53
C GLY A 176 4.37 7.63 14.51
N ALA A 177 5.11 7.93 13.44
CA ALA A 177 6.49 7.51 13.29
C ALA A 177 7.42 8.09 14.36
N VAL A 178 7.34 9.40 14.61
CA VAL A 178 8.16 10.07 15.63
C VAL A 178 7.86 9.54 17.02
N LEU A 179 6.59 9.38 17.36
CA LEU A 179 6.21 8.81 18.66
C LEU A 179 6.70 7.37 18.82
N ASN A 180 6.56 6.55 17.80
CA ASN A 180 7.06 5.17 17.86
C ASN A 180 8.58 5.13 18.06
N ILE A 181 9.36 5.87 17.25
CA ILE A 181 10.83 5.94 17.37
C ILE A 181 11.28 6.41 18.76
N VAL A 182 10.53 7.31 19.40
CA VAL A 182 10.85 7.83 20.75
C VAL A 182 10.40 6.85 21.84
N LEU A 183 9.24 6.21 21.69
CA LEU A 183 8.69 5.31 22.70
C LEU A 183 9.35 3.94 22.70
N ASP A 184 9.81 3.44 21.55
CA ASP A 184 10.48 2.15 21.43
C ASP A 184 11.66 2.02 22.41
N PRO A 185 12.69 2.89 22.41
CA PRO A 185 13.81 2.75 23.34
C PRO A 185 13.38 2.90 24.80
N VAL A 186 12.34 3.67 25.09
CA VAL A 186 11.83 3.83 26.46
C VAL A 186 11.20 2.54 26.94
N PHE A 187 10.30 1.93 26.16
CA PHE A 187 9.60 0.72 26.58
C PHE A 187 10.46 -0.53 26.43
N ILE A 188 11.23 -0.63 25.37
CA ILE A 188 12.08 -1.80 25.11
C ILE A 188 13.22 -1.89 26.14
N PHE A 189 13.98 -0.80 26.30
CA PHE A 189 15.23 -0.80 27.08
C PHE A 189 15.08 -0.17 28.45
N ALA A 190 14.55 1.06 28.57
CA ALA A 190 14.50 1.76 29.86
C ALA A 190 13.51 1.11 30.84
N LEU A 191 12.36 0.62 30.36
CA LEU A 191 11.39 -0.11 31.17
C LEU A 191 11.58 -1.64 31.11
N GLY A 192 12.52 -2.14 30.31
CA GLY A 192 12.85 -3.56 30.22
C GLY A 192 11.73 -4.45 29.70
N MET A 193 10.76 -3.89 28.96
CA MET A 193 9.59 -4.65 28.47
C MET A 193 9.90 -5.52 27.24
N GLY A 194 11.07 -5.34 26.61
CA GLY A 194 11.47 -6.10 25.42
C GLY A 194 10.44 -6.01 24.29
N VAL A 195 10.06 -7.15 23.73
CA VAL A 195 9.11 -7.26 22.60
C VAL A 195 7.73 -6.67 22.94
N LYS A 196 7.25 -6.84 24.17
CA LYS A 196 5.98 -6.22 24.63
C LYS A 196 6.05 -4.71 24.57
N GLY A 197 7.22 -4.14 24.89
CA GLY A 197 7.48 -2.71 24.80
C GLY A 197 7.34 -2.17 23.38
N ALA A 198 7.91 -2.86 22.38
CA ALA A 198 7.79 -2.49 20.96
C ALA A 198 6.32 -2.51 20.51
N ALA A 199 5.57 -3.57 20.83
CA ALA A 199 4.16 -3.65 20.52
C ALA A 199 3.34 -2.51 21.17
N LEU A 200 3.62 -2.20 22.42
CA LEU A 200 2.94 -1.13 23.17
C LEU A 200 3.26 0.25 22.58
N ALA A 201 4.52 0.53 22.24
CA ALA A 201 4.93 1.76 21.59
C ALA A 201 4.19 1.95 20.25
N THR A 202 4.11 0.89 19.45
CA THR A 202 3.36 0.90 18.17
C THR A 202 1.90 1.25 18.40
N ILE A 203 1.22 0.61 19.36
CA ILE A 203 -0.21 0.87 19.61
C ILE A 203 -0.46 2.27 20.13
N ILE A 204 0.35 2.77 21.05
CA ILE A 204 0.20 4.13 21.59
C ILE A 204 0.41 5.15 20.46
N SER A 205 1.41 4.95 19.61
CA SER A 205 1.67 5.81 18.46
C SER A 205 0.51 5.83 17.47
N GLN A 206 -0.09 4.65 17.20
CA GLN A 206 -1.29 4.55 16.37
C GLN A 206 -2.53 5.16 17.04
N ALA A 207 -2.69 5.02 18.35
CA ALA A 207 -3.79 5.64 19.09
C ALA A 207 -3.73 7.18 19.03
N VAL A 208 -2.54 7.77 19.17
CA VAL A 208 -2.34 9.21 19.04
C VAL A 208 -2.61 9.68 17.60
N SER A 209 -2.12 8.95 16.60
CA SER A 209 -2.41 9.21 15.19
C SER A 209 -3.92 9.12 14.90
N CYS A 210 -4.60 8.12 15.48
CA CYS A 210 -6.05 7.94 15.38
C CYS A 210 -6.80 9.15 15.98
N ALA A 211 -6.43 9.55 17.18
CA ALA A 211 -7.02 10.74 17.84
C ALA A 211 -6.82 12.01 17.01
N TRP A 212 -5.63 12.18 16.40
CA TRP A 212 -5.34 13.30 15.50
C TRP A 212 -6.27 13.29 14.26
N VAL A 213 -6.41 12.14 13.60
CA VAL A 213 -7.27 11.98 12.41
C VAL A 213 -8.73 12.27 12.74
N ILE A 214 -9.25 11.71 13.84
CA ILE A 214 -10.63 11.91 14.29
C ILE A 214 -10.84 13.39 14.66
N SER A 215 -9.92 13.99 15.41
CA SER A 215 -9.98 15.42 15.78
C SER A 215 -10.04 16.32 14.56
N PHE A 216 -9.25 16.02 13.51
CA PHE A 216 -9.29 16.77 12.26
C PHE A 216 -10.64 16.64 11.56
N LEU A 217 -11.17 15.41 11.42
CA LEU A 217 -12.43 15.14 10.73
C LEU A 217 -13.68 15.61 11.50
N CYS A 218 -13.59 15.77 12.82
CA CYS A 218 -14.64 16.40 13.63
C CYS A 218 -14.51 17.94 13.65
N GLY A 219 -13.37 18.48 13.26
CA GLY A 219 -13.06 19.90 13.33
C GLY A 219 -13.77 20.75 12.26
N SER A 220 -13.52 22.08 12.30
CA SER A 220 -14.09 23.05 11.37
C SER A 220 -13.29 23.20 10.06
N LYS A 221 -12.06 22.73 10.03
CA LYS A 221 -11.13 22.87 8.88
C LYS A 221 -11.36 21.84 7.78
N THR A 222 -12.00 20.73 8.11
CA THR A 222 -12.32 19.65 7.15
C THR A 222 -13.50 20.04 6.24
N VAL A 223 -13.52 19.50 5.03
CA VAL A 223 -14.66 19.63 4.10
C VAL A 223 -15.75 18.62 4.47
N LEU A 224 -15.34 17.35 4.67
CA LEU A 224 -16.21 16.25 5.08
C LEU A 224 -16.12 16.09 6.59
N ARG A 225 -17.21 16.31 7.28
CA ARG A 225 -17.27 16.14 8.72
C ARG A 225 -17.77 14.76 9.12
N LEU A 226 -17.10 14.20 10.11
CA LEU A 226 -17.57 12.98 10.76
C LEU A 226 -18.74 13.32 11.67
N LYS A 227 -19.95 12.84 11.32
CA LYS A 227 -21.18 13.05 12.08
C LYS A 227 -21.71 11.72 12.60
N LYS A 228 -22.20 11.68 13.84
CA LYS A 228 -22.76 10.48 14.45
C LYS A 228 -23.95 9.91 13.65
N GLU A 229 -24.77 10.79 13.08
CA GLU A 229 -25.96 10.45 12.27
C GLU A 229 -25.60 9.65 11.01
N ASN A 230 -24.37 9.86 10.48
CA ASN A 230 -23.90 9.24 9.25
C ASN A 230 -23.24 7.87 9.47
N LEU A 231 -23.03 7.44 10.69
CA LEU A 231 -22.36 6.16 10.98
C LEU A 231 -23.18 4.96 10.48
N LEU A 232 -24.43 4.87 10.85
CA LEU A 232 -25.31 3.78 10.45
C LEU A 232 -25.96 4.01 9.09
N SER A 233 -26.43 5.26 8.82
CA SER A 233 -27.07 5.60 7.55
C SER A 233 -26.10 5.47 6.35
N GLY A 234 -24.80 5.70 6.59
CA GLY A 234 -23.76 5.57 5.58
C GLY A 234 -23.48 4.12 5.14
N LEU A 235 -23.82 3.11 5.93
CA LEU A 235 -23.62 1.70 5.58
C LEU A 235 -24.29 1.32 4.24
N ARG A 236 -25.38 1.97 3.87
CA ARG A 236 -26.04 1.74 2.57
C ARG A 236 -25.19 2.14 1.36
N LEU A 237 -24.21 3.02 1.55
CA LEU A 237 -23.32 3.49 0.50
C LEU A 237 -21.99 2.71 0.43
N THR A 238 -21.76 1.78 1.37
CA THR A 238 -20.50 1.01 1.42
C THR A 238 -20.37 -0.10 0.37
N PRO A 239 -21.40 -0.79 -0.14
CA PRO A 239 -21.21 -1.89 -1.10
C PRO A 239 -20.39 -1.50 -2.34
N PRO A 240 -20.63 -0.36 -3.01
CA PRO A 240 -19.79 0.07 -4.12
C PRO A 240 -18.35 0.48 -3.70
N CYS A 241 -18.17 0.92 -2.45
CA CYS A 241 -16.84 1.19 -1.90
C CYS A 241 -16.06 -0.11 -1.72
N ILE A 242 -16.71 -1.13 -1.17
CA ILE A 242 -16.15 -2.48 -1.00
C ILE A 242 -15.76 -3.07 -2.36
N ALA A 243 -16.62 -2.99 -3.36
CA ALA A 243 -16.33 -3.47 -4.71
C ALA A 243 -15.08 -2.81 -5.31
N LEU A 244 -14.91 -1.50 -5.10
CA LEU A 244 -13.75 -0.77 -5.60
C LEU A 244 -12.48 -1.10 -4.80
N GLY A 245 -12.58 -1.23 -3.49
CA GLY A 245 -11.48 -1.59 -2.60
C GLY A 245 -11.00 -3.03 -2.78
N LEU A 246 -11.86 -3.92 -3.29
CA LEU A 246 -11.50 -5.33 -3.53
C LEU A 246 -10.30 -5.48 -4.45
N SER A 247 -10.13 -4.60 -5.43
CA SER A 247 -8.96 -4.63 -6.33
C SER A 247 -7.65 -4.39 -5.57
N VAL A 248 -7.63 -3.43 -4.65
CA VAL A 248 -6.46 -3.11 -3.84
C VAL A 248 -6.19 -4.20 -2.81
N PHE A 249 -7.26 -4.75 -2.21
CA PHE A 249 -7.14 -5.89 -1.32
C PHE A 249 -6.53 -7.11 -2.02
N VAL A 250 -7.04 -7.48 -3.20
CA VAL A 250 -6.51 -8.58 -4.01
C VAL A 250 -5.04 -8.34 -4.37
N MET A 251 -4.66 -7.12 -4.73
CA MET A 251 -3.27 -6.78 -5.01
C MET A 251 -2.37 -7.00 -3.79
N GLN A 252 -2.77 -6.55 -2.61
CA GLN A 252 -1.96 -6.70 -1.39
C GLN A 252 -1.93 -8.16 -0.90
N ALA A 253 -3.06 -8.84 -0.88
CA ALA A 253 -3.13 -10.23 -0.44
C ALA A 253 -2.36 -11.18 -1.37
N SER A 254 -2.31 -10.89 -2.67
CA SER A 254 -1.58 -11.71 -3.64
C SER A 254 -0.06 -11.68 -3.47
N GLU A 255 0.51 -10.63 -2.86
CA GLU A 255 1.97 -10.51 -2.68
C GLU A 255 2.55 -11.68 -1.87
N SER A 256 1.86 -12.11 -0.80
CA SER A 256 2.29 -13.26 0.00
C SER A 256 2.27 -14.57 -0.79
N VAL A 257 1.22 -14.79 -1.60
CA VAL A 257 1.10 -15.99 -2.45
C VAL A 257 2.20 -15.99 -3.52
N ILE A 258 2.44 -14.86 -4.16
CA ILE A 258 3.48 -14.71 -5.19
C ILE A 258 4.87 -14.96 -4.60
N SER A 259 5.16 -14.39 -3.44
CA SER A 259 6.43 -14.62 -2.73
C SER A 259 6.64 -16.10 -2.44
N MET A 260 5.61 -16.80 -2.01
CA MET A 260 5.66 -18.27 -1.78
C MET A 260 5.92 -19.01 -3.08
N CYS A 261 5.26 -18.66 -4.20
CA CYS A 261 5.47 -19.29 -5.50
C CYS A 261 6.91 -19.10 -6.02
N PHE A 262 7.44 -17.86 -5.92
CA PHE A 262 8.83 -17.57 -6.28
C PHE A 262 9.80 -18.37 -5.41
N ASN A 263 9.65 -18.33 -4.09
CA ASN A 263 10.56 -19.00 -3.16
C ASN A 263 10.56 -20.51 -3.39
N THR A 264 9.40 -21.15 -3.57
CA THR A 264 9.29 -22.57 -3.83
C THR A 264 9.96 -22.95 -5.15
N SER A 265 9.73 -22.18 -6.22
CA SER A 265 10.32 -22.45 -7.53
C SER A 265 11.83 -22.18 -7.54
N LEU A 266 12.31 -21.09 -6.93
CA LEU A 266 13.71 -20.74 -6.84
C LEU A 266 14.51 -21.72 -5.96
N LEU A 267 13.92 -22.16 -4.83
CA LEU A 267 14.55 -23.17 -3.98
C LEU A 267 14.79 -24.47 -4.76
N ARG A 268 13.81 -24.88 -5.57
CA ARG A 268 13.88 -26.10 -6.38
C ARG A 268 14.99 -26.05 -7.44
N TYR A 269 15.19 -24.90 -8.09
CA TYR A 269 16.09 -24.78 -9.25
C TYR A 269 17.43 -24.12 -8.95
N GLY A 270 17.50 -23.26 -7.95
CA GLY A 270 18.68 -22.44 -7.65
C GLY A 270 19.16 -22.52 -6.20
N GLY A 271 18.44 -23.25 -5.34
CA GLY A 271 18.79 -23.38 -3.91
C GLY A 271 18.70 -22.08 -3.13
N ASP A 272 19.34 -22.07 -1.97
CA ASP A 272 19.23 -20.96 -0.98
C ASP A 272 19.74 -19.62 -1.50
N ILE A 273 20.77 -19.63 -2.36
CA ILE A 273 21.32 -18.39 -2.94
C ILE A 273 20.28 -17.69 -3.83
N ALA A 274 19.47 -18.44 -4.58
CA ALA A 274 18.42 -17.85 -5.41
C ALA A 274 17.28 -17.30 -4.57
N VAL A 275 16.88 -17.97 -3.49
CA VAL A 275 15.87 -17.47 -2.56
C VAL A 275 16.37 -16.22 -1.83
N GLY A 276 17.63 -16.22 -1.38
CA GLY A 276 18.28 -15.07 -0.77
C GLY A 276 18.33 -13.88 -1.73
N ALA A 277 18.70 -14.10 -2.98
CA ALA A 277 18.66 -13.08 -4.01
C ALA A 277 17.24 -12.53 -4.21
N MET A 278 16.20 -13.38 -4.28
CA MET A 278 14.79 -12.94 -4.43
C MET A 278 14.34 -12.02 -3.29
N THR A 279 14.78 -12.29 -2.07
CA THR A 279 14.50 -11.42 -0.92
C THR A 279 15.08 -10.02 -1.12
N ILE A 280 16.31 -9.92 -1.65
CA ILE A 280 16.93 -8.64 -1.98
C ILE A 280 16.18 -7.95 -3.12
N LEU A 281 15.86 -8.68 -4.20
CA LEU A 281 15.12 -8.16 -5.35
C LEU A 281 13.76 -7.58 -4.93
N SER A 282 13.02 -8.31 -4.11
CA SER A 282 11.74 -7.87 -3.57
C SER A 282 11.88 -6.59 -2.73
N SER A 283 12.94 -6.49 -1.92
CA SER A 283 13.21 -5.30 -1.11
C SER A 283 13.55 -4.09 -1.99
N VAL A 284 14.37 -4.27 -3.02
CA VAL A 284 14.68 -3.21 -4.00
C VAL A 284 13.41 -2.75 -4.72
N MET A 285 12.58 -3.68 -5.18
CA MET A 285 11.31 -3.35 -5.85
C MET A 285 10.34 -2.63 -4.93
N GLN A 286 10.19 -3.07 -3.69
CA GLN A 286 9.33 -2.41 -2.71
C GLN A 286 9.76 -0.96 -2.49
N PHE A 287 11.06 -0.72 -2.29
CA PHE A 287 11.61 0.63 -2.15
C PHE A 287 11.38 1.48 -3.41
N ALA A 288 11.60 0.89 -4.57
CA ALA A 288 11.43 1.54 -5.87
C ALA A 288 9.97 1.96 -6.15
N MET A 289 9.00 1.20 -5.64
CA MET A 289 7.57 1.44 -5.88
C MET A 289 6.95 2.52 -4.98
N LEU A 290 7.56 2.84 -3.82
CA LEU A 290 7.01 3.81 -2.86
C LEU A 290 6.74 5.19 -3.47
N PRO A 291 7.66 5.82 -4.22
CA PRO A 291 7.40 7.11 -4.84
C PRO A 291 6.27 7.06 -5.88
N LEU A 292 6.21 6.00 -6.68
CA LEU A 292 5.14 5.81 -7.67
C LEU A 292 3.77 5.70 -6.99
N GLN A 293 3.67 4.93 -5.92
CA GLN A 293 2.44 4.81 -5.13
C GLN A 293 2.05 6.15 -4.50
N GLY A 294 3.01 6.90 -3.96
CA GLY A 294 2.78 8.21 -3.39
C GLY A 294 2.26 9.21 -4.42
N VAL A 295 2.84 9.25 -5.62
CA VAL A 295 2.38 10.12 -6.73
C VAL A 295 0.97 9.72 -7.17
N ALA A 296 0.70 8.42 -7.33
CA ALA A 296 -0.59 7.91 -7.73
C ALA A 296 -1.69 8.24 -6.70
N GLN A 297 -1.41 8.08 -5.40
CA GLN A 297 -2.31 8.47 -4.31
C GLN A 297 -2.54 9.98 -4.27
N GLY A 298 -1.53 10.80 -4.56
CA GLY A 298 -1.67 12.25 -4.65
C GLY A 298 -2.51 12.71 -5.84
N ALA A 299 -2.50 11.96 -6.96
CA ALA A 299 -3.33 12.26 -8.14
C ALA A 299 -4.80 11.84 -7.96
N GLN A 300 -5.07 10.85 -7.10
CA GLN A 300 -6.41 10.28 -6.90
C GLN A 300 -7.48 11.33 -6.58
N PRO A 301 -7.31 12.22 -5.59
CA PRO A 301 -8.32 13.24 -5.27
C PRO A 301 -8.62 14.18 -6.44
N ILE A 302 -7.59 14.54 -7.22
CA ILE A 302 -7.74 15.41 -8.39
C ILE A 302 -8.65 14.75 -9.44
N THR A 303 -8.32 13.50 -9.77
CA THR A 303 -9.06 12.74 -10.78
C THR A 303 -10.50 12.45 -10.33
N SER A 304 -10.68 11.99 -9.08
CA SER A 304 -11.99 11.64 -8.53
C SER A 304 -12.92 12.84 -8.41
N TYR A 305 -12.43 13.96 -7.90
CA TYR A 305 -13.21 15.20 -7.76
C TYR A 305 -13.67 15.72 -9.13
N ASN A 306 -12.73 15.86 -10.10
CA ASN A 306 -13.05 16.39 -11.42
C ASN A 306 -13.94 15.43 -12.23
N PHE A 307 -13.82 14.11 -12.00
CA PHE A 307 -14.75 13.13 -12.56
C PHE A 307 -16.17 13.33 -12.00
N GLY A 308 -16.29 13.55 -10.70
CA GLY A 308 -17.57 13.88 -10.05
C GLY A 308 -18.18 15.19 -10.57
N ALA A 309 -17.35 16.22 -10.77
CA ALA A 309 -17.73 17.52 -11.29
C ALA A 309 -18.07 17.55 -12.80
N GLY A 310 -17.92 16.42 -13.50
CA GLY A 310 -18.20 16.35 -14.96
C GLY A 310 -17.13 17.03 -15.83
N ASN A 311 -15.96 17.37 -15.30
CA ASN A 311 -14.91 18.06 -16.05
C ASN A 311 -13.94 17.08 -16.74
N SER A 312 -14.32 16.60 -17.91
CA SER A 312 -13.57 15.63 -18.70
C SER A 312 -12.17 16.11 -19.11
N ALA A 313 -12.03 17.41 -19.40
CA ALA A 313 -10.75 18.01 -19.79
C ALA A 313 -9.72 17.90 -18.65
N ARG A 314 -10.13 18.23 -17.41
CA ARG A 314 -9.27 18.15 -16.24
C ARG A 314 -8.95 16.71 -15.84
N VAL A 315 -9.90 15.78 -15.99
CA VAL A 315 -9.65 14.33 -15.79
C VAL A 315 -8.59 13.83 -16.77
N ARG A 316 -8.69 14.22 -18.04
CA ARG A 316 -7.70 13.87 -19.08
C ARG A 316 -6.33 14.49 -18.80
N GLU A 317 -6.28 15.75 -18.39
CA GLU A 317 -5.02 16.44 -18.03
C GLU A 317 -4.36 15.78 -16.80
N SER A 318 -5.15 15.45 -15.76
CA SER A 318 -4.68 14.77 -14.58
C SER A 318 -4.06 13.39 -14.92
N PHE A 319 -4.74 12.61 -15.74
CA PHE A 319 -4.21 11.32 -16.21
C PHE A 319 -2.92 11.48 -17.01
N ARG A 320 -2.87 12.42 -17.98
CA ARG A 320 -1.67 12.65 -18.77
C ARG A 320 -0.48 13.05 -17.92
N LEU A 321 -0.68 13.94 -16.95
CA LEU A 321 0.39 14.38 -16.05
C LEU A 321 0.85 13.24 -15.16
N LEU A 322 -0.09 12.47 -14.57
CA LEU A 322 0.22 11.29 -13.76
C LEU A 322 1.04 10.27 -14.57
N LEU A 323 0.59 9.94 -15.77
CA LEU A 323 1.27 9.01 -16.68
C LEU A 323 2.69 9.48 -17.02
N THR A 324 2.84 10.77 -17.35
CA THR A 324 4.15 11.36 -17.67
C THR A 324 5.11 11.25 -16.48
N VAL A 325 4.68 11.65 -15.28
CA VAL A 325 5.51 11.61 -14.07
C VAL A 325 5.89 10.16 -13.73
N CYS A 326 4.92 9.24 -13.76
CA CYS A 326 5.18 7.83 -13.47
C CYS A 326 6.10 7.17 -14.50
N LEU A 327 5.94 7.48 -15.79
CA LEU A 327 6.82 6.96 -16.84
C LEU A 327 8.25 7.51 -16.72
N VAL A 328 8.41 8.82 -16.56
CA VAL A 328 9.73 9.44 -16.37
C VAL A 328 10.45 8.82 -15.19
N TYR A 329 9.75 8.66 -14.06
CA TYR A 329 10.32 8.00 -12.89
C TYR A 329 10.69 6.54 -13.17
N SER A 330 9.79 5.77 -13.76
CA SER A 330 10.01 4.34 -14.06
C SER A 330 11.20 4.12 -15.00
N VAL A 331 11.30 4.93 -16.05
CA VAL A 331 12.42 4.87 -17.02
C VAL A 331 13.74 5.28 -16.35
N ALA A 332 13.75 6.38 -15.58
CA ALA A 332 14.94 6.84 -14.88
C ALA A 332 15.44 5.79 -13.87
N LEU A 333 14.54 5.25 -13.06
CA LEU A 333 14.91 4.25 -12.06
C LEU A 333 15.32 2.92 -12.72
N TRP A 334 14.64 2.49 -13.76
CA TRP A 334 15.05 1.33 -14.57
C TRP A 334 16.46 1.51 -15.11
N GLY A 335 16.76 2.67 -15.68
CA GLY A 335 18.10 2.98 -16.18
C GLY A 335 19.17 2.90 -15.08
N LEU A 336 18.89 3.44 -13.88
CA LEU A 336 19.80 3.35 -12.74
C LEU A 336 20.03 1.91 -12.28
N VAL A 337 18.95 1.11 -12.17
CA VAL A 337 19.05 -0.30 -11.78
C VAL A 337 19.83 -1.12 -12.83
N MET A 338 19.61 -0.88 -14.12
CA MET A 338 20.32 -1.57 -15.20
C MET A 338 21.81 -1.22 -15.25
N LEU A 339 22.16 0.05 -15.01
CA LEU A 339 23.55 0.53 -15.05
C LEU A 339 24.30 0.16 -13.77
N PHE A 340 23.68 0.30 -12.62
CA PHE A 340 24.33 0.16 -11.31
C PHE A 340 23.66 -0.86 -10.38
N PRO A 341 23.36 -2.11 -10.82
CA PRO A 341 22.62 -3.07 -9.99
C PRO A 341 23.35 -3.42 -8.69
N ARG A 342 24.69 -3.45 -8.69
CA ARG A 342 25.50 -3.73 -7.49
C ARG A 342 25.30 -2.72 -6.37
N ILE A 343 25.00 -1.45 -6.68
CA ILE A 343 24.74 -0.43 -5.66
C ILE A 343 23.44 -0.78 -4.93
N PHE A 344 22.36 -1.10 -5.68
CA PHE A 344 21.07 -1.45 -5.10
C PHE A 344 21.13 -2.75 -4.29
N VAL A 345 21.81 -3.78 -4.80
CA VAL A 345 21.96 -5.05 -4.08
C VAL A 345 22.87 -4.91 -2.87
N GLY A 346 23.95 -4.15 -2.98
CA GLY A 346 24.90 -3.90 -1.88
C GLY A 346 24.32 -3.13 -0.69
N MET A 347 23.16 -2.48 -0.85
CA MET A 347 22.44 -1.88 0.27
C MET A 347 21.83 -2.95 1.21
N PHE A 348 21.65 -4.19 0.73
CA PHE A 348 20.95 -5.26 1.45
C PHE A 348 21.83 -6.48 1.75
N ALA A 349 22.99 -6.59 1.11
CA ALA A 349 23.89 -7.73 1.28
C ALA A 349 25.34 -7.28 1.35
N SER A 350 26.17 -8.02 2.12
CA SER A 350 27.62 -7.80 2.24
C SER A 350 28.43 -8.92 1.59
N ASP A 351 27.82 -10.08 1.34
CA ASP A 351 28.50 -11.21 0.68
C ASP A 351 28.65 -10.98 -0.81
N THR A 352 29.89 -10.99 -1.30
CA THR A 352 30.24 -10.70 -2.69
C THR A 352 29.61 -11.70 -3.67
N GLN A 353 29.54 -12.98 -3.31
CA GLN A 353 28.96 -14.02 -4.17
C GLN A 353 27.45 -13.79 -4.35
N LEU A 354 26.75 -13.47 -3.26
CA LEU A 354 25.33 -13.14 -3.30
C LEU A 354 25.09 -11.83 -4.06
N ILE A 355 25.95 -10.82 -3.88
CA ILE A 355 25.86 -9.54 -4.61
C ILE A 355 25.97 -9.75 -6.12
N ASP A 356 26.94 -10.56 -6.57
CA ASP A 356 27.16 -10.83 -7.99
C ASP A 356 26.01 -11.62 -8.61
N PHE A 357 25.49 -12.61 -7.89
CA PHE A 357 24.34 -13.40 -8.31
C PHE A 357 23.08 -12.53 -8.37
N ALA A 358 22.74 -11.83 -7.28
CA ALA A 358 21.57 -11.00 -7.18
C ALA A 358 21.60 -9.80 -8.13
N SER A 359 22.78 -9.25 -8.46
CA SER A 359 22.90 -8.17 -9.43
C SER A 359 22.54 -8.60 -10.87
N ARG A 360 22.86 -9.84 -11.24
CA ARG A 360 22.42 -10.43 -12.52
C ARG A 360 20.92 -10.72 -12.51
N ALA A 361 20.43 -11.33 -11.43
CA ALA A 361 19.03 -11.62 -11.24
C ALA A 361 18.17 -10.32 -11.25
N LEU A 362 18.65 -9.23 -10.63
CA LEU A 362 17.95 -7.95 -10.57
C LEU A 362 17.73 -7.34 -11.96
N ARG A 363 18.73 -7.42 -12.84
CA ARG A 363 18.58 -6.97 -14.23
C ARG A 363 17.49 -7.73 -14.97
N ILE A 364 17.38 -9.03 -14.77
CA ILE A 364 16.34 -9.86 -15.38
C ILE A 364 14.98 -9.48 -14.78
N TYR A 365 14.87 -9.49 -13.47
CA TYR A 365 13.63 -9.26 -12.73
C TYR A 365 13.03 -7.87 -12.99
N CYS A 366 13.86 -6.84 -13.05
CA CYS A 366 13.44 -5.46 -13.35
C CYS A 366 13.34 -5.15 -14.86
N GLY A 367 13.43 -6.14 -15.74
CA GLY A 367 13.50 -5.96 -17.19
C GLY A 367 12.37 -5.11 -17.78
N ALA A 368 11.14 -5.22 -17.27
CA ALA A 368 9.97 -4.46 -17.71
C ALA A 368 9.62 -3.25 -16.84
N MET A 369 10.45 -2.91 -15.86
CA MET A 369 10.16 -1.83 -14.90
C MET A 369 9.94 -0.48 -15.56
N PHE A 370 10.55 -0.21 -16.72
CA PHE A 370 10.43 1.06 -17.45
C PHE A 370 8.99 1.35 -17.93
N ILE A 371 8.16 0.31 -18.18
CA ILE A 371 6.76 0.46 -18.58
C ILE A 371 5.78 0.43 -17.41
N PHE A 372 6.26 0.15 -16.19
CA PHE A 372 5.41 -0.05 -15.01
C PHE A 372 4.62 1.20 -14.63
N GLY A 373 5.12 2.39 -14.98
CA GLY A 373 4.40 3.65 -14.82
C GLY A 373 3.04 3.68 -15.54
N ILE A 374 2.88 2.95 -16.67
CA ILE A 374 1.60 2.80 -17.37
C ILE A 374 0.62 2.01 -16.50
N GLN A 375 1.07 0.87 -15.97
CA GLN A 375 0.26 -0.01 -15.11
C GLN A 375 -0.33 0.77 -13.92
N ILE A 376 0.53 1.46 -13.17
CA ILE A 376 0.12 2.22 -11.97
C ILE A 376 -0.83 3.36 -12.34
N SER A 377 -0.53 4.12 -13.39
CA SER A 377 -1.36 5.27 -13.79
C SER A 377 -2.75 4.84 -14.24
N CYS A 378 -2.86 3.79 -15.05
CA CYS A 378 -4.13 3.25 -15.51
C CYS A 378 -4.94 2.64 -14.36
N GLN A 379 -4.30 1.81 -13.53
CA GLN A 379 -4.94 1.17 -12.37
C GLN A 379 -5.49 2.22 -11.39
N MET A 380 -4.68 3.20 -11.01
CA MET A 380 -5.10 4.25 -10.08
C MET A 380 -6.21 5.12 -10.67
N THR A 381 -6.19 5.37 -11.97
CA THR A 381 -7.25 6.13 -12.64
C THR A 381 -8.57 5.35 -12.65
N PHE A 382 -8.56 4.03 -12.89
CA PHE A 382 -9.78 3.20 -12.75
C PHE A 382 -10.36 3.28 -11.33
N VAL A 383 -9.52 3.19 -10.30
CA VAL A 383 -9.94 3.37 -8.91
C VAL A 383 -10.54 4.77 -8.71
N SER A 384 -9.87 5.81 -9.21
CA SER A 384 -10.27 7.21 -9.04
C SER A 384 -11.62 7.54 -9.69
N ILE A 385 -11.95 6.94 -10.85
CA ILE A 385 -13.21 7.17 -11.54
C ILE A 385 -14.31 6.17 -11.15
N GLY A 386 -14.02 5.27 -10.18
CA GLY A 386 -14.99 4.32 -9.64
C GLY A 386 -15.28 3.10 -10.52
N TYR A 387 -14.37 2.76 -11.45
CA TYR A 387 -14.50 1.59 -12.35
C TYR A 387 -13.99 0.32 -11.66
N ALA A 388 -14.71 -0.15 -10.64
CA ALA A 388 -14.33 -1.28 -9.79
C ALA A 388 -14.00 -2.55 -10.59
N LEU A 389 -14.89 -2.96 -11.51
CA LEU A 389 -14.72 -4.18 -12.29
C LEU A 389 -13.45 -4.15 -13.14
N CYS A 390 -13.18 -3.01 -13.82
CA CYS A 390 -11.95 -2.85 -14.59
C CYS A 390 -10.72 -2.94 -13.72
N SER A 391 -10.75 -2.32 -12.54
CA SER A 391 -9.65 -2.34 -11.58
C SER A 391 -9.38 -3.76 -11.06
N ILE A 392 -10.42 -4.53 -10.74
CA ILE A 392 -10.31 -5.92 -10.30
C ILE A 392 -9.74 -6.80 -11.41
N ILE A 393 -10.27 -6.69 -12.62
CA ILE A 393 -9.79 -7.49 -13.78
C ILE A 393 -8.30 -7.25 -14.01
N VAL A 394 -7.85 -6.00 -13.99
CA VAL A 394 -6.43 -5.66 -14.17
C VAL A 394 -5.57 -6.27 -13.06
N ALA A 395 -6.01 -6.18 -11.81
CA ALA A 395 -5.28 -6.73 -10.66
C ALA A 395 -5.17 -8.27 -10.74
N VAL A 396 -6.28 -8.95 -11.01
CA VAL A 396 -6.33 -10.42 -11.10
C VAL A 396 -5.54 -10.92 -12.31
N MET A 397 -5.69 -10.25 -13.46
CA MET A 397 -4.99 -10.63 -14.69
C MET A 397 -3.47 -10.63 -14.49
N ARG A 398 -2.92 -9.55 -13.93
CA ARG A 398 -1.47 -9.43 -13.72
C ARG A 398 -0.94 -10.50 -12.76
N LYS A 399 -1.57 -10.67 -11.61
CA LYS A 399 -1.04 -11.48 -10.51
C LYS A 399 -1.38 -12.96 -10.61
N PHE A 400 -2.64 -13.29 -10.84
CA PHE A 400 -3.12 -14.68 -10.81
C PHE A 400 -3.10 -15.35 -12.19
N VAL A 401 -3.47 -14.61 -13.25
CA VAL A 401 -3.58 -15.22 -14.59
C VAL A 401 -2.25 -15.24 -15.33
N LEU A 402 -1.43 -14.22 -15.15
CA LEU A 402 -0.14 -14.13 -15.86
C LEU A 402 1.02 -14.57 -14.97
N LEU A 403 1.26 -13.90 -13.85
CA LEU A 403 2.50 -14.09 -13.08
C LEU A 403 2.61 -15.49 -12.47
N ILE A 404 1.63 -15.93 -11.70
CA ILE A 404 1.70 -17.25 -11.03
C ILE A 404 1.92 -18.39 -12.02
N PRO A 405 1.16 -18.53 -13.12
CA PRO A 405 1.43 -19.57 -14.11
C PRO A 405 2.82 -19.44 -14.74
N LEU A 406 3.28 -18.25 -15.07
CA LEU A 406 4.59 -18.05 -15.69
C LEU A 406 5.76 -18.46 -14.78
N ILE A 407 5.65 -18.27 -13.45
CA ILE A 407 6.67 -18.75 -12.49
C ILE A 407 6.92 -20.26 -12.64
N TYR A 408 5.89 -21.05 -12.96
CA TYR A 408 6.01 -22.52 -13.11
C TYR A 408 6.21 -22.98 -14.56
N ILE A 409 5.72 -22.23 -15.55
CA ILE A 409 5.81 -22.62 -16.97
C ILE A 409 7.17 -22.23 -17.55
N MET A 410 7.69 -21.04 -17.29
CA MET A 410 8.92 -20.56 -17.91
C MET A 410 10.15 -21.43 -17.62
N PRO A 411 10.34 -21.98 -16.41
CA PRO A 411 11.46 -22.91 -16.14
C PRO A 411 11.38 -24.21 -16.92
N GLN A 412 10.22 -24.55 -17.51
CA GLN A 412 10.07 -25.74 -18.35
C GLN A 412 10.43 -25.45 -19.81
N LEU A 413 10.36 -24.18 -20.22
CA LEU A 413 10.61 -23.73 -21.59
C LEU A 413 12.05 -23.30 -21.84
N LEU A 414 12.76 -22.82 -20.82
CA LEU A 414 14.11 -22.28 -20.93
C LEU A 414 15.14 -23.21 -20.29
N SER A 415 16.35 -23.25 -20.85
CA SER A 415 17.46 -24.08 -20.35
C SER A 415 18.00 -23.61 -19.00
N ASP A 416 18.14 -22.28 -18.81
CA ASP A 416 18.49 -21.69 -17.49
C ASP A 416 17.21 -21.49 -16.69
N LYS A 417 16.90 -22.48 -15.87
CA LYS A 417 15.67 -22.53 -15.07
C LYS A 417 15.58 -21.44 -14.02
N VAL A 418 16.71 -21.04 -13.43
CA VAL A 418 16.74 -20.02 -12.39
C VAL A 418 16.46 -18.63 -12.99
N SER A 419 17.15 -18.30 -14.08
CA SER A 419 16.88 -17.06 -14.81
C SER A 419 15.45 -17.01 -15.39
N ALA A 420 14.90 -18.17 -15.79
CA ALA A 420 13.53 -18.30 -16.25
C ALA A 420 12.50 -17.92 -15.17
N VAL A 421 12.71 -18.35 -13.91
CA VAL A 421 11.84 -17.98 -12.80
C VAL A 421 11.85 -16.47 -12.59
N TYR A 422 13.03 -15.82 -12.56
CA TYR A 422 13.10 -14.36 -12.43
C TYR A 422 12.49 -13.63 -13.63
N ALA A 423 12.62 -14.18 -14.84
CA ALA A 423 12.06 -13.60 -16.05
C ALA A 423 10.52 -13.69 -16.12
N ALA A 424 9.89 -14.49 -15.27
CA ALA A 424 8.43 -14.55 -15.18
C ALA A 424 7.82 -13.17 -14.82
N GLU A 425 8.45 -12.37 -13.94
CA GLU A 425 7.97 -11.04 -13.57
C GLU A 425 7.93 -10.07 -14.77
N PRO A 426 9.06 -9.79 -15.48
CA PRO A 426 9.02 -8.86 -16.61
C PRO A 426 8.15 -9.33 -17.77
N VAL A 427 8.01 -10.61 -18.00
CA VAL A 427 7.10 -11.15 -19.03
C VAL A 427 5.65 -10.93 -18.62
N ALA A 428 5.30 -11.28 -17.38
CA ALA A 428 3.95 -11.02 -16.84
C ALA A 428 3.62 -9.51 -16.85
N ASP A 429 4.54 -8.67 -16.42
CA ASP A 429 4.37 -7.22 -16.40
C ASP A 429 4.18 -6.64 -17.80
N SER A 430 4.95 -7.08 -18.78
CA SER A 430 4.82 -6.62 -20.17
C SER A 430 3.44 -6.98 -20.75
N LEU A 431 2.99 -8.21 -20.56
CA LEU A 431 1.67 -8.66 -21.01
C LEU A 431 0.54 -7.92 -20.25
N ALA A 432 0.69 -7.76 -18.93
CA ALA A 432 -0.28 -7.06 -18.11
C ALA A 432 -0.39 -5.58 -18.50
N VAL A 433 0.74 -4.91 -18.76
CA VAL A 433 0.73 -3.49 -19.19
C VAL A 433 0.04 -3.33 -20.54
N ILE A 434 0.30 -4.21 -21.50
CA ILE A 434 -0.39 -4.18 -22.81
C ILE A 434 -1.90 -4.37 -22.61
N PHE A 435 -2.30 -5.40 -21.86
CA PHE A 435 -3.71 -5.65 -21.56
C PHE A 435 -4.38 -4.46 -20.87
N THR A 436 -3.71 -3.91 -19.84
CA THR A 436 -4.20 -2.77 -19.06
C THR A 436 -4.34 -1.52 -19.96
N ALA A 437 -3.34 -1.23 -20.78
CA ALA A 437 -3.36 -0.07 -21.66
C ALA A 437 -4.51 -0.14 -22.68
N VAL A 438 -4.74 -1.32 -23.30
CA VAL A 438 -5.85 -1.52 -24.24
C VAL A 438 -7.19 -1.37 -23.52
N MET A 439 -7.37 -2.06 -22.39
CA MET A 439 -8.61 -1.98 -21.61
C MET A 439 -8.87 -0.55 -21.12
N PHE A 440 -7.81 0.15 -20.71
CA PHE A 440 -7.89 1.53 -20.25
C PHE A 440 -8.29 2.47 -21.41
N ALA A 441 -7.64 2.37 -22.55
CA ALA A 441 -7.95 3.23 -23.71
C ALA A 441 -9.44 3.15 -24.12
N VAL A 442 -10.00 1.93 -24.12
CA VAL A 442 -11.42 1.72 -24.46
C VAL A 442 -12.35 2.29 -23.41
N ASN A 443 -12.14 1.90 -22.13
CA ASN A 443 -13.06 2.27 -21.05
C ASN A 443 -12.93 3.73 -20.64
N PHE A 444 -11.72 4.28 -20.64
CA PHE A 444 -11.48 5.68 -20.30
C PHE A 444 -12.09 6.63 -21.32
N LYS A 445 -11.92 6.33 -22.62
CA LYS A 445 -12.58 7.09 -23.71
C LYS A 445 -14.09 7.06 -23.56
N LYS A 446 -14.68 5.89 -23.24
CA LYS A 446 -16.13 5.74 -23.01
C LYS A 446 -16.58 6.53 -21.75
N ALA A 447 -15.76 6.53 -20.69
CA ALA A 447 -16.06 7.28 -19.47
C ALA A 447 -16.07 8.80 -19.74
N LEU A 448 -15.06 9.33 -20.44
CA LEU A 448 -14.99 10.75 -20.81
C LEU A 448 -16.15 11.17 -21.71
N ARG A 449 -16.48 10.36 -22.72
CA ARG A 449 -17.62 10.66 -23.61
C ARG A 449 -18.93 10.77 -22.85
N LYS A 450 -19.20 9.87 -21.90
CA LYS A 450 -20.40 9.95 -21.05
C LYS A 450 -20.43 11.20 -20.15
N MET A 451 -19.27 11.79 -19.85
CA MET A 451 -19.20 13.06 -19.11
C MET A 451 -19.52 14.25 -20.02
N ASP A 452 -19.05 14.22 -21.28
CA ASP A 452 -19.27 15.28 -22.27
C ASP A 452 -20.73 15.31 -22.77
N GLU A 453 -21.44 14.18 -22.65
CA GLU A 453 -22.87 14.03 -23.06
C GLU A 453 -23.86 14.46 -21.92
N LYS A 454 -23.40 14.72 -20.70
CA LYS A 454 -24.19 15.19 -19.56
C LYS A 454 -24.07 16.70 -19.38
#